data_35c6c121a77b7a10e74b016c52165cc1
#
_entry.id   35c6c121a77b7a10e74b016c52165cc1
#
_cell.length_a   1.000
_cell.length_b   1.000
_cell.length_c   1.000
_cell.angle_alpha   90.00
_cell.angle_beta   90.00
_cell.angle_gamma   90.00
#
_symmetry.space_group_name_H-M   'P 1'
#
loop_
_entity.id
_entity.type
_entity.pdbx_description
1 polymer ?
#
loop_
_entity_poly.entity_id
_entity_poly.type
_entity_poly.pdbx_seq_one_letter_code
_entity_poly.pdbx_strand_id
1 'polypeptide(L)'
;MKYDFDTVVDRRNTGSLKWDVRENELPMWVADMDFKTAPAITEAIIERAQHGIYGYSIVPDEWGQSYKEWWKNRHNWDIDTDWLVFTTGVIPAISSVVRKLTTPNENVLIQTPVYNIFFNSIVNNGRRVLESPLVYKDGEYSINWTDLESKLSDPQTSLMILCNPQNPSGKIWDRETLQRIGELCKKYYVTVVSDEIHCDITDPDKEYIPFASVSDICRDISITCIAPTKTFN
;
A
#
# COMPACT_ATOMS: atom_id res chain seq x y z
N MET A 1 -10.19 4.56 26.72
CA MET A 1 -8.90 5.26 26.93
C MET A 1 -8.88 6.46 26.01
N LYS A 2 -8.53 7.68 26.46
CA LYS A 2 -8.44 8.85 25.57
C LYS A 2 -7.00 8.92 25.05
N TYR A 3 -6.83 8.88 23.74
CA TYR A 3 -5.52 9.08 23.11
C TYR A 3 -5.15 10.57 23.14
N ASP A 4 -3.85 10.86 23.24
CA ASP A 4 -3.31 12.20 23.25
C ASP A 4 -2.78 12.55 21.85
N PHE A 5 -3.52 13.41 21.15
CA PHE A 5 -3.16 13.96 19.85
C PHE A 5 -2.79 15.45 19.91
N ASP A 6 -2.78 16.03 21.12
CA ASP A 6 -2.56 17.46 21.32
C ASP A 6 -1.14 17.78 21.77
N THR A 7 -0.46 16.84 22.47
CA THR A 7 0.89 17.04 22.96
C THR A 7 1.90 16.99 21.83
N VAL A 8 2.60 18.11 21.62
CA VAL A 8 3.71 18.17 20.66
C VAL A 8 4.90 17.34 21.17
N VAL A 9 5.33 16.38 20.39
CA VAL A 9 6.50 15.56 20.67
C VAL A 9 7.70 16.13 19.92
N ASP A 10 8.74 16.59 20.63
CA ASP A 10 9.98 17.00 19.99
C ASP A 10 10.72 15.77 19.45
N ARG A 11 10.92 15.73 18.15
CA ARG A 11 11.56 14.63 17.42
C ARG A 11 12.91 15.00 16.81
N ARG A 12 13.40 16.23 17.07
CA ARG A 12 14.72 16.68 16.62
C ARG A 12 15.82 15.96 17.41
N ASN A 13 16.92 15.66 16.75
CA ASN A 13 18.05 14.94 17.33
C ASN A 13 17.72 13.55 17.91
N THR A 14 16.71 12.91 17.34
CA THR A 14 16.28 11.54 17.73
C THR A 14 16.64 10.48 16.68
N GLY A 15 17.39 10.84 15.63
CA GLY A 15 17.64 10.00 14.47
C GLY A 15 16.43 9.92 13.54
N SER A 16 15.49 10.85 13.64
CA SER A 16 14.29 10.90 12.79
C SER A 16 14.65 11.39 11.40
N LEU A 17 14.48 10.55 10.38
CA LEU A 17 14.65 10.94 8.99
C LEU A 17 13.80 12.17 8.60
N LYS A 18 12.64 12.33 9.21
CA LYS A 18 11.72 13.45 8.96
C LYS A 18 12.19 14.73 9.66
N TRP A 19 12.62 14.65 10.93
CA TRP A 19 12.83 15.80 11.79
C TRP A 19 14.29 16.22 11.97
N ASP A 20 15.26 15.41 11.57
CA ASP A 20 16.68 15.80 11.59
C ASP A 20 17.02 16.67 10.37
N VAL A 21 16.36 17.84 10.33
CA VAL A 21 16.46 18.88 9.30
C VAL A 21 16.93 20.19 9.94
N ARG A 22 17.15 21.24 9.14
CA ARG A 22 17.60 22.54 9.64
C ARG A 22 16.59 23.16 10.59
N GLU A 23 17.06 24.01 11.50
CA GLU A 23 16.26 24.58 12.60
C GLU A 23 14.97 25.28 12.13
N ASN A 24 15.01 25.98 10.98
CA ASN A 24 13.88 26.74 10.44
C ASN A 24 13.08 25.97 9.38
N GLU A 25 13.26 24.66 9.25
CA GLU A 25 12.53 23.83 8.30
C GLU A 25 11.37 23.10 9.00
N LEU A 26 10.19 23.14 8.38
CA LEU A 26 9.03 22.34 8.75
C LEU A 26 8.94 21.13 7.81
N PRO A 27 9.33 19.93 8.23
CA PRO A 27 9.31 18.77 7.38
C PRO A 27 7.88 18.22 7.24
N MET A 28 7.47 17.98 5.99
CA MET A 28 6.14 17.42 5.66
C MET A 28 6.23 16.34 4.56
N TRP A 29 7.40 15.77 4.34
CA TRP A 29 7.69 14.90 3.19
C TRP A 29 7.65 13.40 3.51
N VAL A 30 7.79 13.02 4.78
CA VAL A 30 7.67 11.63 5.23
C VAL A 30 6.32 11.42 5.90
N ALA A 31 5.68 10.29 5.58
CA ALA A 31 4.32 9.99 6.05
C ALA A 31 4.23 9.41 7.47
N ASP A 32 5.34 9.30 8.20
CA ASP A 32 5.30 8.93 9.62
C ASP A 32 4.61 10.04 10.44
N MET A 33 3.75 9.63 11.37
CA MET A 33 2.98 10.55 12.17
C MET A 33 3.80 11.18 13.29
N ASP A 34 3.39 12.37 13.75
CA ASP A 34 4.03 13.07 14.88
C ASP A 34 3.30 12.81 16.21
N PHE A 35 2.33 11.90 16.21
CA PHE A 35 1.64 11.43 17.40
C PHE A 35 2.32 10.17 17.96
N LYS A 36 2.24 9.99 19.26
CA LYS A 36 2.62 8.71 19.87
C LYS A 36 1.69 7.61 19.38
N THR A 37 2.27 6.42 19.13
CA THR A 37 1.47 5.24 18.85
C THR A 37 0.57 4.87 20.04
N ALA A 38 -0.41 3.99 19.81
CA ALA A 38 -1.34 3.58 20.85
C ALA A 38 -0.59 2.97 22.07
N PRO A 39 -0.98 3.31 23.32
CA PRO A 39 -0.30 2.79 24.51
C PRO A 39 -0.18 1.28 24.56
N ALA A 40 -1.22 0.54 24.12
CA ALA A 40 -1.19 -0.92 24.07
C ALA A 40 -0.08 -1.48 23.16
N ILE A 41 0.24 -0.78 22.06
CA ILE A 41 1.35 -1.18 21.18
C ILE A 41 2.68 -0.96 21.90
N THR A 42 2.84 0.18 22.56
CA THR A 42 4.05 0.50 23.35
C THR A 42 4.24 -0.52 24.47
N GLU A 43 3.17 -0.87 25.19
CA GLU A 43 3.20 -1.85 26.29
C GLU A 43 3.64 -3.25 25.77
N ALA A 44 3.07 -3.71 24.67
CA ALA A 44 3.45 -4.99 24.07
C ALA A 44 4.92 -5.04 23.61
N ILE A 45 5.43 -3.93 23.07
CA ILE A 45 6.86 -3.81 22.70
C ILE A 45 7.74 -3.86 23.94
N ILE A 46 7.38 -3.15 25.01
CA ILE A 46 8.12 -3.15 26.28
C ILE A 46 8.15 -4.57 26.88
N GLU A 47 7.01 -5.26 26.93
CA GLU A 47 6.94 -6.64 27.42
C GLU A 47 7.85 -7.57 26.62
N ARG A 48 7.84 -7.46 25.29
CA ARG A 48 8.73 -8.24 24.42
C ARG A 48 10.20 -7.86 24.63
N ALA A 49 10.50 -6.59 24.82
CA ALA A 49 11.85 -6.13 25.10
C ALA A 49 12.37 -6.65 26.44
N GLN A 50 11.55 -6.67 27.47
CA GLN A 50 11.89 -7.21 28.79
C GLN A 50 12.16 -8.73 28.77
N HIS A 51 11.52 -9.47 27.88
CA HIS A 51 11.80 -10.89 27.67
C HIS A 51 13.27 -11.13 27.26
N GLY A 52 13.89 -10.23 26.46
CA GLY A 52 15.33 -10.17 26.20
C GLY A 52 15.89 -11.24 25.27
N ILE A 53 15.07 -12.17 24.75
CA ILE A 53 15.49 -13.22 23.81
C ILE A 53 14.79 -12.97 22.47
N TYR A 54 15.57 -12.60 21.45
CA TYR A 54 15.07 -12.19 20.11
C TYR A 54 15.47 -13.19 19.03
N GLY A 55 15.40 -14.48 19.32
CA GLY A 55 15.73 -15.55 18.38
C GLY A 55 14.71 -15.67 17.24
N TYR A 56 14.73 -16.81 16.59
CA TYR A 56 13.76 -17.12 15.54
C TYR A 56 12.35 -17.16 16.11
N SER A 57 11.43 -16.47 15.45
CA SER A 57 10.01 -16.41 15.85
C SER A 57 9.13 -17.01 14.75
N ILE A 58 8.04 -17.62 15.15
CA ILE A 58 6.96 -18.01 14.24
C ILE A 58 6.04 -16.82 14.01
N VAL A 59 5.27 -16.86 12.92
CA VAL A 59 4.09 -15.99 12.75
C VAL A 59 2.94 -16.70 13.44
N PRO A 60 2.39 -16.15 14.53
CA PRO A 60 1.33 -16.82 15.29
C PRO A 60 -0.02 -16.72 14.55
N ASP A 61 -0.94 -17.63 14.86
CA ASP A 61 -2.28 -17.65 14.25
C ASP A 61 -3.07 -16.38 14.54
N GLU A 62 -2.85 -15.76 15.70
CA GLU A 62 -3.46 -14.52 16.13
C GLU A 62 -3.13 -13.36 15.17
N TRP A 63 -1.98 -13.40 14.49
CA TRP A 63 -1.63 -12.43 13.45
C TRP A 63 -2.65 -12.47 12.30
N GLY A 64 -2.95 -13.67 11.79
CA GLY A 64 -3.92 -13.86 10.71
C GLY A 64 -5.33 -13.48 11.14
N GLN A 65 -5.73 -13.88 12.36
CA GLN A 65 -7.05 -13.54 12.91
C GLN A 65 -7.23 -12.05 13.11
N SER A 66 -6.20 -11.33 13.58
CA SER A 66 -6.23 -9.87 13.73
C SER A 66 -6.45 -9.15 12.40
N TYR A 67 -5.81 -9.60 11.32
CA TYR A 67 -6.06 -9.07 9.98
C TYR A 67 -7.49 -9.36 9.51
N LYS A 68 -7.97 -10.60 9.66
CA LYS A 68 -9.34 -10.98 9.29
C LYS A 68 -10.38 -10.12 10.01
N GLU A 69 -10.25 -9.97 11.33
CA GLU A 69 -11.15 -9.14 12.13
C GLU A 69 -11.09 -7.67 11.74
N TRP A 70 -9.89 -7.12 11.51
CA TRP A 70 -9.71 -5.73 11.09
C TRP A 70 -10.41 -5.46 9.76
N TRP A 71 -10.15 -6.30 8.74
CA TRP A 71 -10.75 -6.13 7.41
C TRP A 71 -12.27 -6.29 7.44
N LYS A 72 -12.77 -7.27 8.19
CA LYS A 72 -14.20 -7.46 8.35
C LYS A 72 -14.89 -6.27 9.01
N ASN A 73 -14.34 -5.79 10.11
CA ASN A 73 -14.97 -4.74 10.92
C ASN A 73 -14.77 -3.35 10.32
N ARG A 74 -13.62 -3.10 9.68
CA ARG A 74 -13.24 -1.79 9.19
C ARG A 74 -13.64 -1.55 7.74
N HIS A 75 -13.55 -2.58 6.91
CA HIS A 75 -13.71 -2.49 5.45
C HIS A 75 -14.81 -3.41 4.91
N ASN A 76 -15.60 -4.03 5.79
CA ASN A 76 -16.69 -4.95 5.46
C ASN A 76 -16.26 -6.06 4.47
N TRP A 77 -15.04 -6.56 4.62
CA TRP A 77 -14.48 -7.61 3.77
C TRP A 77 -13.99 -8.79 4.60
N ASP A 78 -14.58 -9.96 4.36
CA ASP A 78 -14.23 -11.20 5.06
C ASP A 78 -13.13 -11.93 4.26
N ILE A 79 -11.90 -11.83 4.73
CA ILE A 79 -10.73 -12.47 4.13
C ILE A 79 -10.48 -13.84 4.74
N ASP A 80 -9.94 -14.77 3.94
CA ASP A 80 -9.47 -16.06 4.44
C ASP A 80 -8.03 -15.92 4.98
N THR A 81 -7.78 -16.43 6.17
CA THR A 81 -6.45 -16.42 6.78
C THR A 81 -5.42 -17.19 5.97
N ASP A 82 -5.84 -18.21 5.20
CA ASP A 82 -4.97 -19.00 4.33
C ASP A 82 -4.47 -18.19 3.11
N TRP A 83 -5.06 -17.04 2.83
CA TRP A 83 -4.57 -16.12 1.79
C TRP A 83 -3.43 -15.23 2.26
N LEU A 84 -3.18 -15.18 3.58
CA LEU A 84 -2.22 -14.25 4.15
C LEU A 84 -0.80 -14.78 4.05
N VAL A 85 0.09 -13.97 3.51
CA VAL A 85 1.51 -14.23 3.43
C VAL A 85 2.27 -13.15 4.19
N PHE A 86 2.98 -13.52 5.24
CA PHE A 86 3.81 -12.59 6.00
C PHE A 86 5.02 -12.14 5.19
N THR A 87 5.27 -10.83 5.20
CA THR A 87 6.47 -10.22 4.64
C THR A 87 7.00 -9.14 5.58
N THR A 88 8.26 -8.73 5.42
CA THR A 88 8.90 -7.71 6.25
C THR A 88 8.53 -6.27 5.86
N GLY A 89 7.55 -6.10 4.97
CA GLY A 89 7.03 -4.80 4.53
C GLY A 89 6.47 -4.85 3.12
N VAL A 90 5.72 -3.80 2.74
CA VAL A 90 5.05 -3.71 1.44
C VAL A 90 6.03 -3.66 0.28
N ILE A 91 7.11 -2.88 0.37
CA ILE A 91 8.10 -2.78 -0.70
C ILE A 91 8.85 -4.11 -0.96
N PRO A 92 9.32 -4.86 0.06
CA PRO A 92 9.81 -6.21 -0.13
C PRO A 92 8.79 -7.15 -0.78
N ALA A 93 7.51 -7.04 -0.40
CA ALA A 93 6.43 -7.83 -1.00
C ALA A 93 6.28 -7.51 -2.50
N ILE A 94 6.10 -6.23 -2.85
CA ILE A 94 5.98 -5.77 -4.25
C ILE A 94 7.19 -6.23 -5.08
N SER A 95 8.41 -6.01 -4.59
CA SER A 95 9.63 -6.42 -5.29
C SER A 95 9.70 -7.94 -5.50
N SER A 96 9.23 -8.72 -4.53
CA SER A 96 9.17 -10.18 -4.63
C SER A 96 8.13 -10.63 -5.65
N VAL A 97 6.95 -10.00 -5.67
CA VAL A 97 5.89 -10.28 -6.64
C VAL A 97 6.34 -9.91 -8.06
N VAL A 98 6.93 -8.71 -8.26
CA VAL A 98 7.51 -8.30 -9.55
C VAL A 98 8.48 -9.36 -10.06
N ARG A 99 9.41 -9.80 -9.21
CA ARG A 99 10.39 -10.82 -9.61
C ARG A 99 9.78 -12.19 -9.89
N LYS A 100 8.73 -12.57 -9.14
CA LYS A 100 8.14 -13.91 -9.21
C LYS A 100 7.15 -14.07 -10.36
N LEU A 101 6.35 -13.03 -10.65
CA LEU A 101 5.24 -13.09 -11.60
C LEU A 101 5.56 -12.46 -12.96
N THR A 102 6.76 -11.92 -13.13
CA THR A 102 7.20 -11.36 -14.41
C THR A 102 8.54 -11.93 -14.81
N THR A 103 8.90 -11.86 -16.09
CA THR A 103 10.24 -12.21 -16.59
C THR A 103 11.08 -10.94 -16.83
N PRO A 104 12.44 -11.05 -16.86
CA PRO A 104 13.26 -9.89 -17.18
C PRO A 104 12.83 -9.24 -18.50
N ASN A 105 12.83 -7.92 -18.51
CA ASN A 105 12.45 -7.09 -19.65
C ASN A 105 10.96 -6.96 -19.97
N GLU A 106 10.07 -7.67 -19.25
CA GLU A 106 8.64 -7.40 -19.32
C GLU A 106 8.29 -6.04 -18.72
N ASN A 107 7.15 -5.51 -19.15
CA ASN A 107 6.60 -4.26 -18.68
C ASN A 107 5.83 -4.46 -17.37
N VAL A 108 6.10 -3.60 -16.41
CA VAL A 108 5.25 -3.42 -15.22
C VAL A 108 4.61 -2.04 -15.29
N LEU A 109 3.28 -2.02 -15.36
CA LEU A 109 2.51 -0.78 -15.52
C LEU A 109 2.31 -0.09 -14.17
N ILE A 110 2.52 1.23 -14.16
CA ILE A 110 2.22 2.12 -13.03
C ILE A 110 1.48 3.37 -13.53
N GLN A 111 0.65 3.97 -12.67
CA GLN A 111 -0.10 5.19 -12.98
C GLN A 111 0.57 6.39 -12.30
N THR A 112 1.24 7.24 -13.09
CA THR A 112 1.99 8.39 -12.57
C THR A 112 1.14 9.67 -12.50
N PRO A 113 1.42 10.59 -11.51
CA PRO A 113 2.47 10.47 -10.49
C PRO A 113 2.16 9.37 -9.47
N VAL A 114 3.19 8.66 -8.99
CA VAL A 114 3.04 7.58 -8.02
C VAL A 114 4.27 7.50 -7.12
N TYR A 115 4.17 6.77 -6.04
CA TYR A 115 5.27 6.54 -5.10
C TYR A 115 6.54 6.07 -5.83
N ASN A 116 7.60 6.85 -5.70
CA ASN A 116 8.83 6.69 -6.48
C ASN A 116 9.52 5.32 -6.29
N ILE A 117 9.30 4.65 -5.15
CA ILE A 117 9.91 3.34 -4.89
C ILE A 117 9.34 2.24 -5.79
N PHE A 118 8.17 2.43 -6.40
CA PHE A 118 7.69 1.48 -7.40
C PHE A 118 8.62 1.40 -8.61
N PHE A 119 9.15 2.53 -9.06
CA PHE A 119 10.18 2.55 -10.12
C PHE A 119 11.39 1.68 -9.75
N ASN A 120 11.89 1.84 -8.51
CA ASN A 120 13.02 1.05 -8.00
C ASN A 120 12.66 -0.45 -7.91
N SER A 121 11.45 -0.78 -7.45
CA SER A 121 10.99 -2.16 -7.35
C SER A 121 10.89 -2.85 -8.72
N ILE A 122 10.64 -2.09 -9.77
CA ILE A 122 10.59 -2.58 -11.16
C ILE A 122 12.01 -2.68 -11.75
N VAL A 123 12.75 -1.57 -11.76
CA VAL A 123 14.04 -1.45 -12.45
C VAL A 123 15.11 -2.33 -11.80
N ASN A 124 15.18 -2.34 -10.46
CA ASN A 124 16.17 -3.15 -9.73
C ASN A 124 15.94 -4.66 -9.90
N ASN A 125 14.76 -5.06 -10.33
CA ASN A 125 14.47 -6.44 -10.69
C ASN A 125 14.61 -6.74 -12.20
N GLY A 126 15.14 -5.81 -13.01
CA GLY A 126 15.37 -5.99 -14.43
C GLY A 126 14.12 -5.94 -15.30
N ARG A 127 13.05 -5.31 -14.84
CA ARG A 127 11.80 -5.09 -15.59
C ARG A 127 11.74 -3.67 -16.13
N ARG A 128 10.86 -3.44 -17.08
CA ARG A 128 10.64 -2.10 -17.66
C ARG A 128 9.47 -1.42 -16.98
N VAL A 129 9.65 -0.14 -16.68
CA VAL A 129 8.55 0.70 -16.23
C VAL A 129 7.70 1.10 -17.43
N LEU A 130 6.40 0.85 -17.37
CA LEU A 130 5.42 1.34 -18.34
C LEU A 130 4.48 2.30 -17.60
N GLU A 131 4.57 3.59 -17.95
CA GLU A 131 3.80 4.63 -17.27
C GLU A 131 2.49 4.90 -18.01
N SER A 132 1.37 4.92 -17.26
CA SER A 132 0.08 5.44 -17.69
C SER A 132 -0.25 6.70 -16.87
N PRO A 133 0.08 7.90 -17.38
CA PRO A 133 -0.11 9.14 -16.62
C PRO A 133 -1.58 9.40 -16.31
N LEU A 134 -1.85 9.72 -15.04
CA LEU A 134 -3.14 10.23 -14.61
C LEU A 134 -3.38 11.63 -15.22
N VAL A 135 -4.63 11.93 -15.49
CA VAL A 135 -5.06 13.26 -15.95
C VAL A 135 -5.38 14.10 -14.73
N TYR A 136 -4.73 15.26 -14.62
CA TYR A 136 -5.07 16.27 -13.60
C TYR A 136 -5.88 17.38 -14.24
N LYS A 137 -7.09 17.58 -13.78
CA LYS A 137 -7.99 18.63 -14.26
C LYS A 137 -8.89 19.12 -13.13
N ASP A 138 -9.04 20.44 -13.02
CA ASP A 138 -9.94 21.11 -12.07
C ASP A 138 -9.74 20.68 -10.59
N GLY A 139 -8.47 20.42 -10.20
CA GLY A 139 -8.13 20.00 -8.85
C GLY A 139 -8.21 18.48 -8.59
N GLU A 140 -8.63 17.69 -9.59
CA GLU A 140 -8.82 16.25 -9.45
C GLU A 140 -7.95 15.42 -10.39
N TYR A 141 -7.56 14.24 -9.90
CA TYR A 141 -6.92 13.21 -10.71
C TYR A 141 -7.94 12.20 -11.23
N SER A 142 -7.77 11.80 -12.48
CA SER A 142 -8.59 10.77 -13.13
C SER A 142 -7.72 9.88 -14.03
N ILE A 143 -8.27 8.74 -14.45
CA ILE A 143 -7.59 7.78 -15.32
C ILE A 143 -7.80 8.15 -16.78
N ASN A 144 -6.70 8.16 -17.56
CA ASN A 144 -6.80 8.15 -19.02
C ASN A 144 -7.07 6.73 -19.50
N TRP A 145 -8.33 6.38 -19.66
CA TRP A 145 -8.76 5.02 -19.99
C TRP A 145 -8.24 4.53 -21.34
N THR A 146 -8.13 5.41 -22.32
CA THR A 146 -7.60 5.05 -23.65
C THR A 146 -6.12 4.70 -23.57
N ASP A 147 -5.34 5.48 -22.83
CA ASP A 147 -3.92 5.22 -22.61
C ASP A 147 -3.70 3.97 -21.77
N LEU A 148 -4.46 3.82 -20.68
CA LEU A 148 -4.38 2.64 -19.81
C LEU A 148 -4.68 1.35 -20.58
N GLU A 149 -5.78 1.31 -21.33
CA GLU A 149 -6.17 0.13 -22.11
C GLU A 149 -5.14 -0.19 -23.20
N SER A 150 -4.63 0.82 -23.90
CA SER A 150 -3.56 0.65 -24.89
C SER A 150 -2.31 0.00 -24.29
N LYS A 151 -1.91 0.39 -23.08
CA LYS A 151 -0.73 -0.14 -22.40
C LYS A 151 -0.95 -1.52 -21.79
N LEU A 152 -2.16 -1.80 -21.29
CA LEU A 152 -2.53 -3.14 -20.86
C LEU A 152 -2.60 -4.14 -22.01
N SER A 153 -2.95 -3.68 -23.22
CA SER A 153 -3.02 -4.53 -24.42
C SER A 153 -1.67 -4.90 -25.02
N ASP A 154 -0.58 -4.27 -24.56
CA ASP A 154 0.78 -4.65 -24.97
C ASP A 154 1.09 -6.06 -24.41
N PRO A 155 1.42 -7.05 -25.27
CA PRO A 155 1.69 -8.42 -24.83
C PRO A 155 2.91 -8.56 -23.91
N GLN A 156 3.74 -7.52 -23.79
CA GLN A 156 4.83 -7.48 -22.83
C GLN A 156 4.41 -6.97 -21.44
N THR A 157 3.16 -6.50 -21.28
CA THR A 157 2.64 -6.03 -19.99
C THR A 157 2.00 -7.18 -19.24
N SER A 158 2.65 -7.63 -18.18
CA SER A 158 2.21 -8.80 -17.38
C SER A 158 1.74 -8.42 -15.97
N LEU A 159 2.12 -7.25 -15.49
CA LEU A 159 1.84 -6.79 -14.12
C LEU A 159 1.46 -5.31 -14.10
N MET A 160 0.49 -4.93 -13.27
CA MET A 160 0.18 -3.56 -12.92
C MET A 160 0.35 -3.37 -11.40
N ILE A 161 1.06 -2.32 -10.97
CA ILE A 161 1.08 -1.90 -9.57
C ILE A 161 0.06 -0.77 -9.42
N LEU A 162 -1.03 -1.07 -8.73
CA LEU A 162 -2.08 -0.12 -8.38
C LEU A 162 -1.80 0.47 -7.00
N CYS A 163 -1.92 1.78 -6.84
CA CYS A 163 -1.85 2.45 -5.55
C CYS A 163 -3.26 2.86 -5.12
N ASN A 164 -3.77 2.30 -4.01
CA ASN A 164 -5.15 2.47 -3.57
C ASN A 164 -5.28 2.50 -2.03
N PRO A 165 -5.43 3.65 -1.37
CA PRO A 165 -5.47 5.01 -1.90
C PRO A 165 -4.17 5.45 -2.61
N GLN A 166 -4.31 6.35 -3.57
CA GLN A 166 -3.21 6.74 -4.44
C GLN A 166 -2.27 7.75 -3.79
N ASN A 167 -0.99 7.45 -3.77
CA ASN A 167 0.08 8.32 -3.31
C ASN A 167 0.94 8.76 -4.53
N PRO A 168 1.15 10.06 -4.78
CA PRO A 168 0.94 11.21 -3.89
C PRO A 168 -0.36 11.98 -4.11
N SER A 169 -1.24 11.60 -5.04
CA SER A 169 -2.40 12.40 -5.42
C SER A 169 -3.49 12.49 -4.33
N GLY A 170 -3.49 11.57 -3.36
CA GLY A 170 -4.55 11.45 -2.36
C GLY A 170 -5.89 10.93 -2.92
N LYS A 171 -5.91 10.46 -4.17
CA LYS A 171 -7.13 9.94 -4.78
C LYS A 171 -7.54 8.62 -4.15
N ILE A 172 -8.78 8.55 -3.71
CA ILE A 172 -9.46 7.32 -3.32
C ILE A 172 -10.32 6.90 -4.51
N TRP A 173 -10.06 5.70 -5.04
CA TRP A 173 -10.75 5.20 -6.21
C TRP A 173 -12.13 4.66 -5.82
N ASP A 174 -13.17 5.02 -6.58
CA ASP A 174 -14.51 4.48 -6.41
C ASP A 174 -14.62 3.04 -6.98
N ARG A 175 -15.70 2.36 -6.59
CA ARG A 175 -15.96 0.96 -6.98
C ARG A 175 -16.00 0.74 -8.49
N GLU A 176 -16.61 1.67 -9.23
CA GLU A 176 -16.74 1.58 -10.69
C GLU A 176 -15.37 1.67 -11.36
N THR A 177 -14.55 2.61 -10.91
CA THR A 177 -13.15 2.76 -11.38
C THR A 177 -12.34 1.50 -11.12
N LEU A 178 -12.38 0.97 -9.89
CA LEU A 178 -11.65 -0.25 -9.52
C LEU A 178 -12.13 -1.47 -10.30
N GLN A 179 -13.45 -1.62 -10.46
CA GLN A 179 -14.03 -2.69 -11.25
C GLN A 179 -13.55 -2.65 -12.71
N ARG A 180 -13.57 -1.47 -13.33
CA ARG A 180 -13.11 -1.29 -14.71
C ARG A 180 -11.63 -1.58 -14.87
N ILE A 181 -10.79 -1.21 -13.91
CA ILE A 181 -9.37 -1.61 -13.90
C ILE A 181 -9.28 -3.14 -13.90
N GLY A 182 -10.01 -3.81 -13.00
CA GLY A 182 -10.02 -5.26 -12.89
C GLY A 182 -10.45 -5.96 -14.19
N GLU A 183 -11.52 -5.48 -14.82
CA GLU A 183 -12.02 -6.02 -16.08
C GLU A 183 -11.01 -5.86 -17.23
N LEU A 184 -10.35 -4.71 -17.34
CA LEU A 184 -9.30 -4.49 -18.32
C LEU A 184 -8.07 -5.37 -18.06
N CYS A 185 -7.60 -5.46 -16.82
CA CYS A 185 -6.49 -6.32 -16.45
C CYS A 185 -6.80 -7.80 -16.73
N LYS A 186 -8.02 -8.26 -16.40
CA LYS A 186 -8.47 -9.62 -16.74
C LYS A 186 -8.52 -9.87 -18.24
N LYS A 187 -9.03 -8.91 -19.01
CA LYS A 187 -9.12 -8.98 -20.47
C LYS A 187 -7.77 -9.21 -21.14
N TYR A 188 -6.73 -8.56 -20.61
CA TYR A 188 -5.38 -8.60 -21.16
C TYR A 188 -4.41 -9.48 -20.37
N TYR A 189 -4.90 -10.31 -19.43
CA TYR A 189 -4.10 -11.25 -18.61
C TYR A 189 -3.03 -10.56 -17.76
N VAL A 190 -3.28 -9.34 -17.30
CA VAL A 190 -2.38 -8.58 -16.44
C VAL A 190 -2.76 -8.83 -14.97
N THR A 191 -1.79 -9.24 -14.15
CA THR A 191 -1.97 -9.37 -12.71
C THR A 191 -1.88 -8.00 -12.04
N VAL A 192 -2.70 -7.75 -11.02
CA VAL A 192 -2.68 -6.51 -10.25
C VAL A 192 -1.99 -6.72 -8.90
N VAL A 193 -0.98 -5.91 -8.59
CA VAL A 193 -0.46 -5.75 -7.22
C VAL A 193 -1.06 -4.46 -6.68
N SER A 194 -1.98 -4.57 -5.73
CA SER A 194 -2.60 -3.41 -5.11
C SER A 194 -1.86 -3.03 -3.84
N ASP A 195 -1.15 -1.90 -3.87
CA ASP A 195 -0.56 -1.31 -2.67
C ASP A 195 -1.64 -0.52 -1.93
N GLU A 196 -2.09 -1.07 -0.83
CA GLU A 196 -3.18 -0.54 -0.02
C GLU A 196 -2.72 -0.11 1.38
N ILE A 197 -1.44 0.21 1.53
CA ILE A 197 -0.82 0.58 2.83
C ILE A 197 -1.48 1.81 3.48
N HIS A 198 -2.15 2.65 2.71
CA HIS A 198 -2.84 3.86 3.19
C HIS A 198 -4.35 3.66 3.46
N CYS A 199 -4.85 2.43 3.39
CA CYS A 199 -6.27 2.09 3.43
C CYS A 199 -7.06 2.65 4.64
N ASP A 200 -6.42 2.76 5.79
CA ASP A 200 -7.06 3.25 7.03
C ASP A 200 -6.94 4.77 7.23
N ILE A 201 -6.19 5.46 6.37
CA ILE A 201 -5.95 6.91 6.49
C ILE A 201 -6.71 7.62 5.37
N THR A 202 -7.99 7.86 5.61
CA THR A 202 -8.91 8.51 4.68
C THR A 202 -9.60 9.69 5.34
N ASP A 203 -10.09 10.63 4.54
CA ASP A 203 -10.98 11.67 5.04
C ASP A 203 -12.26 11.05 5.62
N PRO A 204 -12.89 11.66 6.63
CA PRO A 204 -14.05 11.09 7.33
C PRO A 204 -15.25 10.77 6.44
N ASP A 205 -15.40 11.47 5.31
CA ASP A 205 -16.46 11.33 4.33
C ASP A 205 -16.05 10.52 3.07
N LYS A 206 -14.85 9.94 3.08
CA LYS A 206 -14.34 9.11 1.98
C LYS A 206 -14.21 7.66 2.42
N GLU A 207 -14.73 6.77 1.60
CA GLU A 207 -14.65 5.32 1.84
C GLU A 207 -13.57 4.71 0.95
N TYR A 208 -12.58 4.07 1.58
CA TYR A 208 -11.67 3.19 0.87
C TYR A 208 -12.35 1.85 0.58
N ILE A 209 -12.13 1.33 -0.62
CA ILE A 209 -12.64 0.03 -1.06
C ILE A 209 -11.46 -0.87 -1.38
N PRO A 210 -11.29 -2.02 -0.71
CA PRO A 210 -10.27 -3.00 -1.06
C PRO A 210 -10.44 -3.47 -2.52
N PHE A 211 -9.39 -3.42 -3.33
CA PHE A 211 -9.49 -3.78 -4.74
C PHE A 211 -10.04 -5.20 -4.93
N ALA A 212 -9.54 -6.16 -4.16
CA ALA A 212 -9.97 -7.55 -4.24
C ALA A 212 -11.43 -7.79 -3.78
N SER A 213 -12.03 -6.83 -3.04
CA SER A 213 -13.43 -6.93 -2.59
C SER A 213 -14.45 -6.45 -3.62
N VAL A 214 -13.99 -5.83 -4.70
CA VAL A 214 -14.86 -5.19 -5.70
C VAL A 214 -15.69 -6.23 -6.46
N SER A 215 -15.04 -7.30 -6.91
CA SER A 215 -15.66 -8.40 -7.66
C SER A 215 -14.79 -9.66 -7.59
N ASP A 216 -15.35 -10.81 -8.01
CA ASP A 216 -14.59 -12.06 -8.15
C ASP A 216 -13.42 -11.90 -9.13
N ILE A 217 -13.60 -11.13 -10.20
CA ILE A 217 -12.54 -10.84 -11.16
C ILE A 217 -11.37 -10.11 -10.46
N CYS A 218 -11.66 -9.05 -9.72
CA CYS A 218 -10.62 -8.29 -9.00
C CYS A 218 -9.89 -9.16 -7.99
N ARG A 219 -10.62 -10.00 -7.25
CA ARG A 219 -10.04 -10.95 -6.29
C ARG A 219 -9.07 -11.93 -6.97
N ASP A 220 -9.51 -12.56 -8.06
CA ASP A 220 -8.80 -13.66 -8.69
C ASP A 220 -7.53 -13.24 -9.43
N ILE A 221 -7.40 -11.95 -9.78
CA ILE A 221 -6.24 -11.41 -10.51
C ILE A 221 -5.32 -10.56 -9.66
N SER A 222 -5.58 -10.42 -8.36
CA SER A 222 -4.84 -9.45 -7.54
C SER A 222 -4.08 -10.06 -6.36
N ILE A 223 -3.05 -9.32 -5.96
CA ILE A 223 -2.32 -9.50 -4.72
C ILE A 223 -2.38 -8.16 -3.99
N THR A 224 -2.97 -8.14 -2.80
CA THR A 224 -3.06 -6.94 -1.96
C THR A 224 -1.86 -6.86 -1.02
N CYS A 225 -1.18 -5.72 -1.00
CA CYS A 225 -0.05 -5.43 -0.12
C CYS A 225 -0.46 -4.40 0.92
N ILE A 226 -0.35 -4.75 2.20
CA ILE A 226 -0.74 -3.93 3.35
C ILE A 226 0.28 -4.04 4.48
N ALA A 227 0.31 -3.03 5.34
CA ALA A 227 1.07 -3.06 6.59
C ALA A 227 0.44 -2.12 7.62
N PRO A 228 0.53 -2.42 8.93
CA PRO A 228 -0.01 -1.55 9.98
C PRO A 228 0.82 -0.29 10.21
N THR A 229 2.02 -0.21 9.64
CA THR A 229 3.03 0.81 9.94
C THR A 229 2.65 2.24 9.53
N LYS A 230 1.69 2.43 8.63
CA LYS A 230 1.17 3.77 8.31
C LYS A 230 0.02 4.17 9.24
N THR A 231 -0.82 3.21 9.60
CA THR A 231 -2.00 3.44 10.45
C THR A 231 -1.61 3.64 11.92
N PHE A 232 -0.60 2.93 12.40
CA PHE A 232 -0.23 2.91 13.83
C PHE A 232 1.13 3.53 14.14
N ASN A 233 1.83 4.07 13.17
CA ASN A 233 3.13 4.73 13.26
C ASN A 233 4.28 3.77 13.60
#